data_41c5a309c5652e76a8ff4f85856a534d
#
_entry.id   41c5a309c5652e76a8ff4f85856a534d
#
_cell.length_a   1.000
_cell.length_b   1.000
_cell.length_c   1.000
_cell.angle_alpha   90.00
_cell.angle_beta   90.00
_cell.angle_gamma   90.00
#
_symmetry.space_group_name_H-M   'P 1'
#
loop_
_entity.id
_entity.type
_entity.pdbx_description
1 polymer ?
#
loop_
_entity_poly.entity_id
_entity_poly.type
_entity_poly.pdbx_seq_one_letter_code
_entity_poly.pdbx_strand_id
1 'polypeptide(L)'
;MLNMIKMDLYRMFRTKSMYIVWIVLAVAVLFTTFLCKTDYDSLNKEDAAQQEQFTEPTAENINVGMMVTLPTEPGEKVTVYDIFYANSQGKFYALFLVIFAVLFSTADIGSGYIKNIGGQVQKRGALIFSRSIALAVFMALTMTGAFILQAVANYIVFEDLEWGDPKAACSYFLTELVLHYALVLICMAIA
;
A
#
# COMPACT_ATOMS: atom_id res chain seq x y z
N MET A 1 24.10 -18.07 4.80
CA MET A 1 23.21 -16.91 4.59
C MET A 1 22.20 -17.16 3.49
N LEU A 2 22.59 -17.45 2.26
CA LEU A 2 21.68 -17.65 1.14
C LEU A 2 20.60 -18.70 1.37
N ASN A 3 20.94 -19.82 2.01
CA ASN A 3 19.99 -20.88 2.34
C ASN A 3 18.92 -20.44 3.35
N MET A 4 19.24 -19.53 4.25
CA MET A 4 18.30 -18.96 5.22
C MET A 4 17.30 -18.03 4.50
N ILE A 5 17.79 -17.19 3.60
CA ILE A 5 16.95 -16.30 2.79
C ILE A 5 15.97 -17.13 1.94
N LYS A 6 16.45 -18.18 1.28
CA LYS A 6 15.57 -19.08 0.50
C LYS A 6 14.50 -19.73 1.38
N MET A 7 14.86 -20.13 2.59
CA MET A 7 13.95 -20.76 3.55
C MET A 7 12.89 -19.77 4.03
N ASP A 8 13.26 -18.53 4.38
CA ASP A 8 12.30 -17.51 4.82
C ASP A 8 11.39 -17.08 3.68
N LEU A 9 11.91 -16.92 2.46
CA LEU A 9 11.10 -16.67 1.26
C LEU A 9 10.11 -17.81 1.00
N TYR A 10 10.59 -19.06 1.04
CA TYR A 10 9.71 -20.23 0.83
C TYR A 10 8.59 -20.27 1.88
N ARG A 11 8.91 -19.99 3.15
CA ARG A 11 7.92 -19.92 4.23
C ARG A 11 6.91 -18.81 3.99
N MET A 12 7.40 -17.63 3.63
CA MET A 12 6.55 -16.47 3.32
C MET A 12 5.52 -16.83 2.23
N PHE A 13 5.95 -17.38 1.11
CA PHE A 13 5.06 -17.79 0.02
C PHE A 13 4.11 -18.95 0.37
N ARG A 14 4.45 -19.75 1.38
CA ARG A 14 3.57 -20.82 1.88
C ARG A 14 2.59 -20.35 2.95
N THR A 15 2.76 -19.17 3.48
CA THR A 15 1.92 -18.63 4.56
C THR A 15 0.59 -18.16 3.99
N LYS A 16 -0.52 -18.74 4.48
CA LYS A 16 -1.88 -18.39 4.03
C LYS A 16 -2.22 -16.92 4.28
N SER A 17 -1.69 -16.33 5.35
CA SER A 17 -1.93 -14.90 5.68
C SER A 17 -1.45 -13.95 4.58
N MET A 18 -0.42 -14.28 3.82
CA MET A 18 0.05 -13.49 2.69
C MET A 18 -1.05 -13.34 1.62
N TYR A 19 -1.65 -14.45 1.23
CA TYR A 19 -2.71 -14.46 0.22
C TYR A 19 -3.98 -13.78 0.70
N ILE A 20 -4.33 -13.97 1.99
CA ILE A 20 -5.49 -13.28 2.60
C ILE A 20 -5.28 -11.77 2.56
N VAL A 21 -4.10 -11.29 2.96
CA VAL A 21 -3.77 -9.85 2.91
C VAL A 21 -3.86 -9.31 1.48
N TRP A 22 -3.37 -10.04 0.48
CA TRP A 22 -3.47 -9.63 -0.91
C TRP A 22 -4.91 -9.61 -1.45
N ILE A 23 -5.75 -10.58 -1.08
CA ILE A 23 -7.16 -10.60 -1.47
C ILE A 23 -7.90 -9.41 -0.85
N VAL A 24 -7.69 -9.16 0.45
CA VAL A 24 -8.31 -8.03 1.15
C VAL A 24 -7.82 -6.71 0.57
N LEU A 25 -6.52 -6.59 0.28
CA LEU A 25 -5.95 -5.42 -0.40
C LEU A 25 -6.62 -5.18 -1.77
N ALA A 26 -6.81 -6.25 -2.56
CA ALA A 26 -7.44 -6.13 -3.87
C ALA A 26 -8.88 -5.61 -3.78
N VAL A 27 -9.68 -6.17 -2.88
CA VAL A 27 -11.06 -5.70 -2.63
C VAL A 27 -11.06 -4.25 -2.17
N ALA A 28 -10.15 -3.91 -1.28
CA ALA A 28 -10.06 -2.58 -0.71
C ALA A 28 -9.60 -1.53 -1.73
N VAL A 29 -8.67 -1.86 -2.65
CA VAL A 29 -8.28 -0.96 -3.77
C VAL A 29 -9.46 -0.69 -4.70
N LEU A 30 -10.23 -1.73 -5.06
CA LEU A 30 -11.44 -1.55 -5.87
C LEU A 30 -12.46 -0.66 -5.16
N PHE A 31 -12.66 -0.86 -3.86
CA PHE A 31 -13.58 -0.07 -3.06
C PHE A 31 -13.16 1.40 -2.96
N THR A 32 -11.88 1.68 -2.68
CA THR A 32 -11.36 3.07 -2.63
C THR A 32 -11.45 3.76 -3.99
N THR A 33 -11.18 3.05 -5.09
CA THR A 33 -11.33 3.60 -6.44
C THR A 33 -12.77 3.95 -6.75
N PHE A 34 -13.73 3.13 -6.32
CA PHE A 34 -15.15 3.41 -6.46
C PHE A 34 -15.60 4.64 -5.65
N LEU A 35 -15.10 4.77 -4.40
CA LEU A 35 -15.36 5.95 -3.58
C LEU A 35 -14.79 7.22 -4.24
N CYS A 36 -13.55 7.16 -4.75
CA CYS A 36 -12.93 8.28 -5.47
C CYS A 36 -13.77 8.72 -6.69
N LYS A 37 -14.37 7.76 -7.42
CA LYS A 37 -15.29 8.10 -8.53
C LYS A 37 -16.53 8.83 -8.03
N THR A 38 -17.13 8.36 -6.94
CA THR A 38 -18.33 8.99 -6.37
C THR A 38 -18.05 10.42 -5.93
N ASP A 39 -16.89 10.66 -5.29
CA ASP A 39 -16.45 11.98 -4.86
C ASP A 39 -16.19 12.89 -6.07
N TYR A 40 -15.51 12.39 -7.09
CA TYR A 40 -15.24 13.10 -8.34
C TYR A 40 -16.53 13.49 -9.07
N ASP A 41 -17.49 12.57 -9.17
CA ASP A 41 -18.79 12.83 -9.81
C ASP A 41 -19.63 13.85 -9.01
N SER A 42 -19.49 13.89 -7.69
CA SER A 42 -20.18 14.87 -6.84
C SER A 42 -19.59 16.27 -6.99
N LEU A 43 -18.24 16.38 -7.00
CA LEU A 43 -17.54 17.66 -7.23
C LEU A 43 -17.90 18.27 -8.59
N ASN A 44 -17.88 17.47 -9.66
CA ASN A 44 -18.27 17.97 -10.98
C ASN A 44 -19.73 18.43 -11.06
N LYS A 45 -20.63 17.86 -10.26
CA LYS A 45 -22.02 18.32 -10.17
C LYS A 45 -22.16 19.61 -9.36
N GLU A 46 -21.38 19.78 -8.31
CA GLU A 46 -21.38 20.98 -7.49
C GLU A 46 -20.78 22.17 -8.25
N ASP A 47 -19.69 21.98 -9.02
CA ASP A 47 -19.12 23.03 -9.85
C ASP A 47 -20.06 23.47 -10.97
N ALA A 48 -20.83 22.55 -11.55
CA ALA A 48 -21.89 22.88 -12.51
C ALA A 48 -23.04 23.68 -11.89
N ALA A 49 -23.28 23.53 -10.57
CA ALA A 49 -24.30 24.27 -9.83
C ALA A 49 -23.76 25.58 -9.22
N GLN A 50 -22.44 25.68 -8.96
CA GLN A 50 -21.81 26.83 -8.33
C GLN A 50 -21.35 27.94 -9.30
N GLN A 51 -21.40 27.71 -10.61
CA GLN A 51 -21.25 28.82 -11.58
C GLN A 51 -22.33 29.90 -11.44
N GLU A 52 -23.35 29.69 -10.59
CA GLU A 52 -24.37 30.70 -10.28
C GLU A 52 -24.24 31.38 -8.89
N GLN A 53 -23.35 30.93 -7.99
CA GLN A 53 -23.19 31.58 -6.68
C GLN A 53 -21.74 31.49 -6.16
N PHE A 54 -21.05 32.63 -6.18
CA PHE A 54 -19.80 32.84 -5.42
C PHE A 54 -20.09 32.75 -3.92
N THR A 55 -19.68 31.67 -3.27
CA THR A 55 -19.60 31.60 -1.81
C THR A 55 -18.26 30.98 -1.43
N GLU A 56 -17.47 31.70 -0.61
CA GLU A 56 -16.16 31.24 -0.15
C GLU A 56 -16.26 29.91 0.61
N PRO A 57 -15.31 28.99 0.44
CA PRO A 57 -15.31 27.73 1.16
C PRO A 57 -14.97 27.98 2.63
N THR A 58 -15.92 27.80 3.52
CA THR A 58 -15.70 27.76 4.97
C THR A 58 -15.03 26.42 5.30
N ALA A 59 -13.73 26.46 5.54
CA ALA A 59 -12.94 25.31 5.94
C ALA A 59 -13.18 24.96 7.42
N GLU A 60 -14.16 24.14 7.70
CA GLU A 60 -14.25 23.36 8.94
C GLU A 60 -14.50 21.88 8.61
N ASN A 61 -13.48 21.23 8.07
CA ASN A 61 -13.46 19.78 8.01
C ASN A 61 -12.44 19.25 9.02
N ILE A 62 -12.96 18.68 10.11
CA ILE A 62 -12.17 17.89 11.04
C ILE A 62 -11.63 16.70 10.29
N ASN A 63 -10.37 16.78 9.91
CA ASN A 63 -9.68 15.77 9.11
C ASN A 63 -9.37 14.55 9.99
N VAL A 64 -10.26 13.60 10.05
CA VAL A 64 -10.02 12.31 10.69
C VAL A 64 -9.21 11.43 9.72
N GLY A 65 -7.95 11.78 9.48
CA GLY A 65 -6.86 10.92 9.00
C GLY A 65 -7.05 10.03 7.76
N MET A 66 -8.22 10.01 7.14
CA MET A 66 -8.56 9.19 5.97
C MET A 66 -9.18 9.98 4.82
N MET A 67 -9.18 11.29 4.86
CA MET A 67 -9.62 12.08 3.71
C MET A 67 -8.53 12.09 2.64
N VAL A 68 -8.76 11.29 1.64
CA VAL A 68 -7.96 11.19 0.44
C VAL A 68 -8.47 12.26 -0.52
N THR A 69 -7.77 13.39 -0.59
CA THR A 69 -8.00 14.38 -1.65
C THR A 69 -7.32 13.91 -2.92
N LEU A 70 -8.09 13.76 -3.99
CA LEU A 70 -7.52 13.55 -5.31
C LEU A 70 -6.76 14.83 -5.72
N PRO A 71 -5.54 14.71 -6.24
CA PRO A 71 -4.79 15.86 -6.74
C PRO A 71 -5.34 16.41 -8.08
N THR A 72 -6.38 15.80 -8.63
CA THR A 72 -7.01 16.15 -9.91
C THR A 72 -7.87 17.39 -9.73
N GLU A 73 -7.68 18.42 -10.58
CA GLU A 73 -8.53 19.59 -10.61
C GLU A 73 -9.92 19.29 -11.19
N PRO A 74 -10.98 20.04 -10.80
CA PRO A 74 -12.31 19.87 -11.37
C PRO A 74 -12.29 20.03 -12.91
N GLY A 75 -12.83 19.03 -13.63
CA GLY A 75 -12.84 18.99 -15.08
C GLY A 75 -11.64 18.31 -15.74
N GLU A 76 -10.60 17.95 -14.99
CA GLU A 76 -9.50 17.12 -15.46
C GLU A 76 -9.81 15.62 -15.31
N LYS A 77 -9.20 14.79 -16.14
CA LYS A 77 -9.35 13.34 -16.03
C LYS A 77 -8.50 12.77 -14.90
N VAL A 78 -9.09 11.87 -14.13
CA VAL A 78 -8.42 11.19 -13.02
C VAL A 78 -7.43 10.17 -13.56
N THR A 79 -6.16 10.34 -13.22
CA THR A 79 -5.09 9.43 -13.65
C THR A 79 -4.87 8.27 -12.66
N VAL A 80 -4.25 7.18 -13.13
CA VAL A 80 -3.82 6.07 -12.26
C VAL A 80 -2.88 6.57 -11.15
N TYR A 81 -2.00 7.52 -11.49
CA TYR A 81 -1.09 8.13 -10.54
C TYR A 81 -1.82 8.87 -9.41
N ASP A 82 -2.86 9.63 -9.73
CA ASP A 82 -3.61 10.42 -8.75
C ASP A 82 -4.26 9.55 -7.68
N ILE A 83 -4.91 8.45 -8.09
CA ILE A 83 -5.54 7.53 -7.14
C ILE A 83 -4.49 6.75 -6.35
N PHE A 84 -3.40 6.32 -7.00
CA PHE A 84 -2.29 5.67 -6.29
C PHE A 84 -1.66 6.61 -5.26
N TYR A 85 -1.43 7.86 -5.63
CA TYR A 85 -0.95 8.92 -4.74
C TYR A 85 -1.88 9.12 -3.55
N ALA A 86 -3.17 9.26 -3.82
CA ALA A 86 -4.20 9.44 -2.80
C ALA A 86 -4.24 8.28 -1.80
N ASN A 87 -4.25 7.04 -2.28
CA ASN A 87 -4.21 5.84 -1.43
C ASN A 87 -2.92 5.74 -0.60
N SER A 88 -1.78 6.15 -1.15
CA SER A 88 -0.51 6.20 -0.41
C SER A 88 -0.52 7.28 0.67
N GLN A 89 -1.02 8.47 0.37
CA GLN A 89 -1.16 9.56 1.34
C GLN A 89 -2.09 9.19 2.49
N GLY A 90 -3.19 8.49 2.21
CA GLY A 90 -4.10 7.93 3.21
C GLY A 90 -3.51 6.79 4.04
N LYS A 91 -2.22 6.44 3.84
CA LYS A 91 -1.52 5.33 4.52
C LYS A 91 -2.18 3.96 4.31
N PHE A 92 -2.99 3.86 3.28
CA PHE A 92 -3.77 2.67 2.99
C PHE A 92 -2.89 1.44 2.75
N TYR A 93 -1.87 1.56 1.89
CA TYR A 93 -0.93 0.46 1.64
C TYR A 93 -0.09 0.11 2.87
N ALA A 94 0.30 1.12 3.66
CA ALA A 94 1.07 0.93 4.90
C ALA A 94 0.35 -0.01 5.88
N LEU A 95 -0.97 0.12 6.01
CA LEU A 95 -1.78 -0.73 6.89
C LEU A 95 -1.59 -2.22 6.56
N PHE A 96 -1.72 -2.61 5.29
CA PHE A 96 -1.59 -4.00 4.86
C PHE A 96 -0.17 -4.54 5.01
N LEU A 97 0.82 -3.70 4.72
CA LEU A 97 2.23 -4.05 4.88
C LEU A 97 2.60 -4.28 6.35
N VAL A 98 2.12 -3.42 7.24
CA VAL A 98 2.34 -3.54 8.69
C VAL A 98 1.64 -4.79 9.25
N ILE A 99 0.38 -5.01 8.90
CA ILE A 99 -0.35 -6.21 9.34
C ILE A 99 0.42 -7.47 8.96
N PHE A 100 0.86 -7.58 7.71
CA PHE A 100 1.62 -8.75 7.29
C PHE A 100 2.98 -8.85 7.99
N ALA A 101 3.71 -7.75 8.14
CA ALA A 101 5.01 -7.72 8.81
C ALA A 101 4.91 -8.21 10.25
N VAL A 102 3.90 -7.76 10.98
CA VAL A 102 3.63 -8.21 12.36
C VAL A 102 3.24 -9.68 12.40
N LEU A 103 2.29 -10.12 11.56
CA LEU A 103 1.86 -11.52 11.50
C LEU A 103 3.01 -12.46 11.15
N PHE A 104 3.85 -12.08 10.18
CA PHE A 104 5.00 -12.88 9.77
C PHE A 104 6.07 -12.95 10.85
N SER A 105 6.32 -11.83 11.56
CA SER A 105 7.31 -11.77 12.63
C SER A 105 6.87 -12.54 13.87
N THR A 106 5.61 -12.42 14.28
CA THR A 106 5.06 -13.10 15.47
C THR A 106 4.83 -14.60 15.25
N ALA A 107 4.52 -15.03 14.02
CA ALA A 107 4.34 -16.46 13.70
C ALA A 107 5.58 -17.29 14.01
N ASP A 108 6.76 -16.72 13.94
CA ASP A 108 8.02 -17.40 14.22
C ASP A 108 8.26 -17.62 15.73
N ILE A 109 7.75 -16.71 16.54
CA ILE A 109 7.81 -16.82 17.99
C ILE A 109 6.83 -17.92 18.44
N GLY A 110 5.58 -17.86 17.95
CA GLY A 110 4.52 -18.79 18.31
C GLY A 110 4.80 -20.24 17.85
N SER A 111 5.45 -20.43 16.70
CA SER A 111 5.79 -21.77 16.19
C SER A 111 7.02 -22.41 16.84
N GLY A 112 7.74 -21.69 17.71
CA GLY A 112 8.99 -22.16 18.30
C GLY A 112 10.16 -22.25 17.30
N TYR A 113 9.96 -21.75 16.06
CA TYR A 113 10.95 -21.78 14.99
C TYR A 113 12.28 -21.12 15.40
N ILE A 114 12.20 -19.97 16.07
CA ILE A 114 13.40 -19.27 16.58
C ILE A 114 14.17 -20.12 17.57
N LYS A 115 13.49 -20.87 18.45
CA LYS A 115 14.14 -21.75 19.44
C LYS A 115 14.90 -22.90 18.75
N ASN A 116 14.28 -23.48 17.71
CA ASN A 116 14.86 -24.62 17.01
C ASN A 116 16.08 -24.25 16.14
N ILE A 117 16.02 -23.07 15.48
CA ILE A 117 17.11 -22.61 14.59
C ILE A 117 18.15 -21.80 15.34
N GLY A 118 17.77 -21.08 16.40
CA GLY A 118 18.68 -20.22 17.16
C GLY A 118 19.89 -20.94 17.77
N GLY A 119 19.75 -22.24 18.04
CA GLY A 119 20.86 -23.11 18.49
C GLY A 119 21.77 -23.59 17.34
N GLN A 120 21.33 -23.58 16.10
CA GLN A 120 22.08 -24.07 14.94
C GLN A 120 22.80 -22.96 14.16
N VAL A 121 22.40 -21.68 14.36
CA VAL A 121 22.94 -20.55 13.64
C VAL A 121 24.05 -19.87 14.45
N GLN A 122 25.25 -19.89 13.89
CA GLN A 122 26.43 -19.27 14.54
C GLN A 122 26.28 -17.74 14.77
N LYS A 123 25.52 -17.05 13.92
CA LYS A 123 25.34 -15.58 14.00
C LYS A 123 23.84 -15.25 14.00
N ARG A 124 23.32 -14.85 15.15
CA ARG A 124 21.89 -14.46 15.31
C ARG A 124 21.46 -13.32 14.39
N GLY A 125 22.37 -12.39 14.06
CA GLY A 125 22.10 -11.31 13.10
C GLY A 125 21.76 -11.81 11.69
N ALA A 126 22.21 -13.00 11.29
CA ALA A 126 21.87 -13.57 10.00
C ALA A 126 20.38 -13.95 9.87
N LEU A 127 19.72 -14.31 11.00
CA LEU A 127 18.26 -14.57 11.03
C LEU A 127 17.47 -13.29 10.81
N ILE A 128 17.86 -12.21 11.50
CA ILE A 128 17.19 -10.90 11.36
C ILE A 128 17.36 -10.38 9.94
N PHE A 129 18.57 -10.48 9.39
CA PHE A 129 18.86 -10.04 8.02
C PHE A 129 18.11 -10.84 6.96
N SER A 130 18.03 -12.16 7.11
CA SER A 130 17.24 -13.03 6.22
C SER A 130 15.76 -12.65 6.20
N ARG A 131 15.19 -12.39 7.36
CA ARG A 131 13.81 -11.97 7.53
C ARG A 131 13.55 -10.58 6.93
N SER A 132 14.48 -9.64 7.16
CA SER A 132 14.40 -8.30 6.56
C SER A 132 14.36 -8.37 5.03
N ILE A 133 15.15 -9.24 4.41
CA ILE A 133 15.12 -9.46 2.96
C ILE A 133 13.78 -10.07 2.52
N ALA A 134 13.25 -11.05 3.25
CA ALA A 134 11.96 -11.64 2.90
C ALA A 134 10.83 -10.60 2.94
N LEU A 135 10.82 -9.74 3.97
CA LEU A 135 9.86 -8.63 4.07
C LEU A 135 10.07 -7.57 2.99
N ALA A 136 11.32 -7.28 2.58
CA ALA A 136 11.60 -6.40 1.45
C ALA A 136 10.99 -6.93 0.14
N VAL A 137 11.15 -8.23 -0.11
CA VAL A 137 10.56 -8.88 -1.29
C VAL A 137 9.03 -8.84 -1.24
N PHE A 138 8.44 -9.15 -0.08
CA PHE A 138 6.99 -9.05 0.11
C PHE A 138 6.49 -7.63 -0.17
N MET A 139 7.12 -6.62 0.41
CA MET A 139 6.76 -5.22 0.24
C MET A 139 6.87 -4.80 -1.24
N ALA A 140 7.97 -5.12 -1.91
CA ALA A 140 8.16 -4.78 -3.32
C ALA A 140 7.09 -5.45 -4.21
N LEU A 141 6.77 -6.72 -3.98
CA LEU A 141 5.72 -7.43 -4.70
C LEU A 141 4.33 -6.83 -4.41
N THR A 142 4.04 -6.49 -3.15
CA THR A 142 2.76 -5.91 -2.76
C THR A 142 2.58 -4.51 -3.35
N MET A 143 3.58 -3.64 -3.28
CA MET A 143 3.51 -2.29 -3.85
C MET A 143 3.39 -2.31 -5.37
N THR A 144 4.18 -3.16 -6.04
CA THR A 144 4.08 -3.33 -7.51
C THR A 144 2.72 -3.92 -7.91
N GLY A 145 2.26 -4.94 -7.19
CA GLY A 145 0.96 -5.54 -7.40
C GLY A 145 -0.19 -4.56 -7.16
N ALA A 146 -0.10 -3.73 -6.12
CA ALA A 146 -1.07 -2.68 -5.81
C ALA A 146 -1.13 -1.61 -6.93
N PHE A 147 0.02 -1.20 -7.47
CA PHE A 147 0.07 -0.25 -8.59
C PHE A 147 -0.58 -0.82 -9.86
N ILE A 148 -0.29 -2.08 -10.20
CA ILE A 148 -0.91 -2.77 -11.35
C ILE A 148 -2.43 -2.92 -11.11
N LEU A 149 -2.82 -3.32 -9.90
CA LEU A 149 -4.22 -3.47 -9.53
C LEU A 149 -4.96 -2.13 -9.59
N GLN A 150 -4.30 -1.03 -9.20
CA GLN A 150 -4.84 0.32 -9.30
C GLN A 150 -5.12 0.71 -10.76
N ALA A 151 -4.20 0.37 -11.67
CA ALA A 151 -4.42 0.60 -13.11
C ALA A 151 -5.65 -0.18 -13.63
N VAL A 152 -5.79 -1.45 -13.22
CA VAL A 152 -6.96 -2.28 -13.59
C VAL A 152 -8.24 -1.70 -12.98
N ALA A 153 -8.20 -1.29 -11.70
CA ALA A 153 -9.34 -0.70 -11.03
C ALA A 153 -9.78 0.62 -11.70
N ASN A 154 -8.81 1.46 -12.07
CA ASN A 154 -9.08 2.71 -12.78
C ASN A 154 -9.77 2.45 -14.12
N TYR A 155 -9.25 1.51 -14.90
CA TYR A 155 -9.88 1.11 -16.17
C TYR A 155 -11.31 0.61 -16.01
N ILE A 156 -11.59 -0.19 -14.97
CA ILE A 156 -12.94 -0.73 -14.72
C ILE A 156 -13.91 0.38 -14.27
N VAL A 157 -13.45 1.31 -13.45
CA VAL A 157 -14.30 2.30 -12.79
C VAL A 157 -14.51 3.55 -13.65
N PHE A 158 -13.44 4.05 -14.29
CA PHE A 158 -13.48 5.28 -15.10
C PHE A 158 -13.60 5.03 -16.61
N GLU A 159 -13.54 3.75 -17.05
CA GLU A 159 -13.61 3.35 -18.48
C GLU A 159 -12.50 3.98 -19.35
N ASP A 160 -11.51 4.60 -18.72
CA ASP A 160 -10.36 5.24 -19.35
C ASP A 160 -9.07 4.87 -18.61
N LEU A 161 -7.94 4.86 -19.32
CA LEU A 161 -6.65 4.52 -18.73
C LEU A 161 -5.64 5.63 -19.01
N GLU A 162 -5.62 6.61 -18.15
CA GLU A 162 -4.61 7.66 -18.16
C GLU A 162 -3.57 7.44 -17.04
N TRP A 163 -2.29 7.39 -17.43
CA TRP A 163 -1.22 7.05 -16.49
C TRP A 163 -0.72 8.23 -15.67
N GLY A 164 -0.94 9.46 -16.13
CA GLY A 164 -0.33 10.67 -15.59
C GLY A 164 1.13 10.85 -16.00
N ASP A 165 1.88 11.70 -15.28
CA ASP A 165 3.31 11.91 -15.56
C ASP A 165 4.15 10.70 -15.10
N PRO A 166 4.79 9.97 -16.03
CA PRO A 166 5.56 8.77 -15.69
C PRO A 166 6.78 9.05 -14.83
N LYS A 167 7.38 10.28 -14.91
CA LYS A 167 8.51 10.64 -14.07
C LYS A 167 8.07 10.89 -12.62
N ALA A 168 6.98 11.62 -12.44
CA ALA A 168 6.40 11.87 -11.13
C ALA A 168 5.97 10.55 -10.48
N ALA A 169 5.27 9.67 -11.23
CA ALA A 169 4.82 8.37 -10.76
C ALA A 169 6.00 7.47 -10.33
N CYS A 170 7.05 7.38 -11.14
CA CYS A 170 8.22 6.57 -10.82
C CYS A 170 8.99 7.09 -9.59
N SER A 171 9.21 8.41 -9.53
CA SER A 171 9.90 9.03 -8.40
C SER A 171 9.13 8.86 -7.09
N TYR A 172 7.82 9.07 -7.15
CA TYR A 172 6.93 8.89 -6.00
C TYR A 172 6.89 7.42 -5.55
N PHE A 173 6.72 6.47 -6.48
CA PHE A 173 6.73 5.04 -6.19
C PHE A 173 8.02 4.59 -5.50
N LEU A 174 9.18 5.03 -5.98
CA LEU A 174 10.47 4.69 -5.36
C LEU A 174 10.61 5.29 -3.96
N THR A 175 10.14 6.51 -3.76
CA THR A 175 10.15 7.17 -2.43
C THR A 175 9.25 6.41 -1.46
N GLU A 176 8.02 6.09 -1.86
CA GLU A 176 7.08 5.31 -1.04
C GLU A 176 7.62 3.91 -0.73
N LEU A 177 8.31 3.28 -1.67
CA LEU A 177 8.93 1.98 -1.46
C LEU A 177 9.98 2.03 -0.34
N VAL A 178 10.83 3.06 -0.30
CA VAL A 178 11.83 3.24 0.76
C VAL A 178 11.16 3.53 2.11
N LEU A 179 10.17 4.42 2.13
CA LEU A 179 9.45 4.79 3.35
C LEU A 179 8.69 3.60 3.95
N HIS A 180 7.98 2.84 3.13
CA HIS A 180 7.26 1.65 3.58
C HIS A 180 8.21 0.55 4.05
N TYR A 181 9.37 0.40 3.42
CA TYR A 181 10.38 -0.55 3.90
C TYR A 181 10.92 -0.18 5.27
N ALA A 182 11.23 1.09 5.51
CA ALA A 182 11.63 1.58 6.81
C ALA A 182 10.55 1.30 7.88
N LEU A 183 9.29 1.57 7.56
CA LEU A 183 8.15 1.29 8.44
C LEU A 183 8.04 -0.21 8.77
N VAL A 184 8.12 -1.07 7.76
CA VAL A 184 8.07 -2.53 7.93
C VAL A 184 9.20 -3.04 8.82
N LEU A 185 10.43 -2.49 8.68
CA LEU A 185 11.55 -2.85 9.54
C LEU A 185 11.33 -2.43 10.99
N ILE A 186 10.77 -1.25 11.22
CA ILE A 186 10.42 -0.79 12.58
C ILE A 186 9.38 -1.74 13.19
N CYS A 187 8.33 -2.07 12.46
CA CYS A 187 7.29 -3.00 12.94
C CYS A 187 7.85 -4.41 13.21
N MET A 188 8.76 -4.90 12.36
CA MET A 188 9.45 -6.18 12.59
C MET A 188 10.33 -6.14 13.85
N ALA A 189 10.93 -4.99 14.15
CA ALA A 189 11.79 -4.85 15.34
C ALA A 189 11.00 -4.76 16.65
N ILE A 190 9.76 -4.28 16.59
CA ILE A 190 8.85 -4.17 17.77
C ILE A 190 8.13 -5.49 18.02
N ALA A 191 7.79 -6.25 16.97
CA ALA A 191 7.05 -7.51 17.04
C ALA A 191 7.92 -8.69 17.55
#